data_fd995eb5e61a08d38e32d289f0211969
#
_entry.id   fd995eb5e61a08d38e32d289f0211969
#
_cell.length_a   1.000
_cell.length_b   1.000
_cell.length_c   1.000
_cell.angle_alpha   90.00
_cell.angle_beta   90.00
_cell.angle_gamma   90.00
#
_symmetry.space_group_name_H-M   'P 1'
#
loop_
_entity.id
_entity.type
_entity.pdbx_description
1 polymer ?
#
loop_
_entity_poly.entity_id
_entity_poly.type
_entity_poly.pdbx_seq_one_letter_code
_entity_poly.pdbx_strand_id
1 'polypeptide(L)'
;MKSIILKLGSIIFISSSLFACSGSEQQTQVLAGEEIVKQNCKVCHAQGLNGAPIIGNAKMWGPRITKGREALVANAINGVGLMPPKGGKTHLTDAEMDLAVGYFLSQVK
;
A
#
# COMPACT_ATOMS: atom_id res chain seq x y z
N MET A 1 -35.56 -55.32 34.01
CA MET A 1 -34.39 -54.44 34.27
C MET A 1 -33.72 -54.17 32.92
N LYS A 2 -33.98 -53.01 32.33
CA LYS A 2 -33.45 -52.65 31.02
C LYS A 2 -32.48 -51.53 31.20
N SER A 3 -31.19 -51.78 30.96
CA SER A 3 -30.13 -50.81 30.98
C SER A 3 -30.26 -49.87 29.76
N ILE A 4 -30.43 -48.60 30.03
CA ILE A 4 -30.40 -47.54 29.02
C ILE A 4 -28.97 -47.06 28.89
N ILE A 5 -28.31 -47.40 27.79
CA ILE A 5 -26.97 -46.91 27.47
C ILE A 5 -27.12 -45.54 26.84
N LEU A 6 -26.76 -44.49 27.56
CA LEU A 6 -26.76 -43.13 27.09
C LEU A 6 -25.46 -42.94 26.29
N LYS A 7 -25.57 -42.83 24.98
CA LYS A 7 -24.43 -42.49 24.09
C LYS A 7 -24.23 -40.97 24.16
N LEU A 8 -23.21 -40.56 24.87
CA LEU A 8 -22.69 -39.18 24.75
C LEU A 8 -22.01 -39.01 23.38
N GLY A 9 -22.67 -38.29 22.50
CA GLY A 9 -22.09 -37.84 21.26
C GLY A 9 -21.10 -36.69 21.55
N SER A 10 -19.82 -36.95 21.33
CA SER A 10 -18.75 -35.94 21.43
C SER A 10 -18.85 -35.05 20.19
N ILE A 11 -19.36 -33.84 20.36
CA ILE A 11 -19.36 -32.83 19.31
C ILE A 11 -17.97 -32.17 19.33
N ILE A 12 -17.13 -32.55 18.38
CA ILE A 12 -15.84 -31.90 18.16
C ILE A 12 -16.12 -30.61 17.40
N PHE A 13 -16.07 -29.48 18.12
CA PHE A 13 -16.01 -28.15 17.50
C PHE A 13 -14.64 -27.98 16.88
N ILE A 14 -14.54 -28.17 15.57
CA ILE A 14 -13.37 -27.77 14.79
C ILE A 14 -13.47 -26.26 14.64
N SER A 15 -12.81 -25.55 15.54
CA SER A 15 -12.60 -24.10 15.45
C SER A 15 -11.63 -23.84 14.29
N SER A 16 -12.16 -23.55 13.11
CA SER A 16 -11.36 -23.08 11.97
C SER A 16 -10.88 -21.68 12.26
N SER A 17 -9.67 -21.56 12.79
CA SER A 17 -8.97 -20.29 12.92
C SER A 17 -8.60 -19.78 11.53
N LEU A 18 -9.43 -18.95 10.94
CA LEU A 18 -9.08 -18.16 9.76
C LEU A 18 -8.10 -17.06 10.21
N PHE A 19 -6.84 -17.40 10.34
CA PHE A 19 -5.78 -16.39 10.42
C PHE A 19 -5.61 -15.81 9.02
N ALA A 20 -6.25 -14.68 8.79
CA ALA A 20 -6.08 -13.90 7.58
C ALA A 20 -4.63 -13.43 7.47
N CYS A 21 -3.92 -13.84 6.42
CA CYS A 21 -2.59 -13.37 6.03
C CYS A 21 -2.64 -11.93 5.48
N SER A 22 -3.21 -10.99 6.22
CA SER A 22 -3.31 -9.59 5.84
C SER A 22 -1.93 -8.90 5.74
N GLY A 23 -0.96 -9.32 6.57
CA GLY A 23 0.38 -8.73 6.58
C GLY A 23 1.25 -9.10 5.38
N SER A 24 1.07 -10.28 4.78
CA SER A 24 1.87 -10.73 3.64
C SER A 24 1.50 -10.01 2.34
N GLU A 25 0.24 -9.75 2.11
CA GLU A 25 -0.24 -9.02 0.92
C GLU A 25 0.23 -7.56 0.94
N GLN A 26 0.13 -6.90 2.08
CA GLN A 26 0.58 -5.52 2.23
C GLN A 26 2.09 -5.39 2.02
N GLN A 27 2.88 -6.32 2.52
CA GLN A 27 4.33 -6.35 2.30
C GLN A 27 4.66 -6.55 0.81
N THR A 28 3.96 -7.42 0.13
CA THR A 28 4.13 -7.65 -1.32
C THR A 28 3.81 -6.40 -2.12
N GLN A 29 2.74 -5.68 -1.77
CA GLN A 29 2.38 -4.42 -2.43
C GLN A 29 3.43 -3.33 -2.22
N VAL A 30 4.00 -3.22 -1.03
CA VAL A 30 5.07 -2.26 -0.73
C VAL A 30 6.32 -2.57 -1.56
N LEU A 31 6.72 -3.83 -1.68
CA LEU A 31 7.86 -4.23 -2.50
C LEU A 31 7.64 -3.96 -3.99
N ALA A 32 6.43 -4.22 -4.50
CA ALA A 32 6.07 -3.90 -5.88
C ALA A 32 6.11 -2.38 -6.12
N GLY A 33 5.57 -1.59 -5.19
CA GLY A 33 5.63 -0.13 -5.25
C GLY A 33 7.06 0.41 -5.18
N GLU A 34 7.93 -0.21 -4.38
CA GLU A 34 9.35 0.13 -4.30
C GLU A 34 10.05 0.01 -5.66
N GLU A 35 9.81 -1.09 -6.36
CA GLU A 35 10.43 -1.33 -7.66
C GLU A 35 9.96 -0.31 -8.70
N ILE A 36 8.66 -0.01 -8.74
CA ILE A 36 8.10 1.03 -9.61
C ILE A 36 8.76 2.40 -9.32
N VAL A 37 8.88 2.77 -8.05
CA VAL A 37 9.48 4.04 -7.64
C VAL A 37 10.96 4.10 -8.00
N LYS A 38 11.70 3.01 -7.79
CA LYS A 38 13.12 2.93 -8.15
C LYS A 38 13.37 3.19 -9.63
N GLN A 39 12.52 2.62 -10.48
CA GLN A 39 12.69 2.71 -11.93
C GLN A 39 12.17 4.02 -12.53
N ASN A 40 11.11 4.61 -11.94
CA ASN A 40 10.34 5.66 -12.60
C ASN A 40 10.30 7.02 -11.87
N CYS A 41 10.51 7.05 -10.55
CA CYS A 41 10.21 8.24 -9.74
C CYS A 41 11.45 8.88 -9.12
N LYS A 42 12.54 8.12 -8.95
CA LYS A 42 13.74 8.59 -8.24
C LYS A 42 14.40 9.81 -8.84
N VAL A 43 14.31 10.00 -10.14
CA VAL A 43 14.93 11.17 -10.80
C VAL A 43 14.53 12.47 -10.11
N CYS A 44 13.25 12.61 -9.74
CA CYS A 44 12.74 13.79 -9.05
C CYS A 44 12.69 13.60 -7.53
N HIS A 45 12.15 12.45 -7.07
CA HIS A 45 11.81 12.24 -5.66
C HIS A 45 12.98 11.76 -4.77
N ALA A 46 14.13 11.40 -5.33
CA ALA A 46 15.30 11.10 -4.53
C ALA A 46 16.04 12.35 -4.05
N GLN A 47 16.00 13.44 -4.84
CA GLN A 47 16.78 14.66 -4.59
C GLN A 47 15.93 15.92 -4.42
N GLY A 48 14.61 15.82 -4.56
CA GLY A 48 13.71 16.96 -4.47
C GLY A 48 13.76 17.88 -5.70
N LEU A 49 14.01 17.31 -6.88
CA LEU A 49 14.06 18.07 -8.11
C LEU A 49 12.72 18.78 -8.36
N ASN A 50 12.77 20.06 -8.70
CA ASN A 50 11.59 20.91 -8.91
C ASN A 50 10.61 20.94 -7.72
N GLY A 51 11.11 20.78 -6.51
CA GLY A 51 10.28 20.77 -5.30
C GLY A 51 9.55 19.46 -5.05
N ALA A 52 9.90 18.37 -5.74
CA ALA A 52 9.33 17.04 -5.50
C ALA A 52 9.57 16.63 -4.03
N PRO A 53 8.56 16.14 -3.30
CA PRO A 53 8.78 15.68 -1.95
C PRO A 53 9.70 14.47 -1.92
N ILE A 54 10.79 14.60 -1.17
CA ILE A 54 11.83 13.56 -1.08
C ILE A 54 11.29 12.33 -0.37
N ILE A 55 11.62 11.14 -0.88
CA ILE A 55 11.23 9.86 -0.30
C ILE A 55 11.63 9.83 1.19
N GLY A 56 10.67 9.51 2.06
CA GLY A 56 10.90 9.38 3.50
C GLY A 56 10.96 10.69 4.29
N ASN A 57 10.94 11.85 3.63
CA ASN A 57 11.02 13.13 4.32
C ASN A 57 9.67 13.52 4.95
N ALA A 58 9.54 13.27 6.25
CA ALA A 58 8.30 13.52 7.01
C ALA A 58 7.83 14.99 6.94
N LYS A 59 8.76 15.96 6.93
CA LYS A 59 8.43 17.38 6.87
C LYS A 59 7.79 17.74 5.51
N MET A 60 8.29 17.20 4.43
CA MET A 60 7.73 17.45 3.09
C MET A 60 6.45 16.67 2.84
N TRP A 61 6.33 15.46 3.36
CA TRP A 61 5.16 14.62 3.20
C TRP A 61 4.01 14.93 4.16
N GLY A 62 4.29 15.39 5.36
CA GLY A 62 3.28 15.65 6.39
C GLY A 62 2.06 16.42 5.89
N PRO A 63 2.22 17.63 5.30
CA PRO A 63 1.09 18.41 4.78
C PRO A 63 0.33 17.72 3.63
N ARG A 64 0.97 16.78 2.92
CA ARG A 64 0.39 16.05 1.80
C ARG A 64 -0.44 14.86 2.27
N ILE A 65 0.07 14.13 3.26
CA ILE A 65 -0.58 12.93 3.83
C ILE A 65 -1.95 13.27 4.42
N THR A 66 -2.13 14.46 4.95
CA THR A 66 -3.42 14.91 5.51
C THR A 66 -4.56 14.92 4.48
N LYS A 67 -4.24 14.94 3.19
CA LYS A 67 -5.23 14.88 2.10
C LYS A 67 -5.79 13.47 1.87
N GLY A 68 -5.15 12.45 2.44
CA GLY A 68 -5.51 11.05 2.27
C GLY A 68 -4.90 10.40 1.02
N ARG A 69 -4.79 9.05 1.06
CA ARG A 69 -4.17 8.26 0.00
C ARG A 69 -4.82 8.47 -1.36
N GLU A 70 -6.15 8.45 -1.41
CA GLU A 70 -6.92 8.60 -2.64
C GLU A 70 -6.58 9.90 -3.38
N ALA A 71 -6.52 11.02 -2.65
CA ALA A 71 -6.14 12.31 -3.22
C ALA A 71 -4.68 12.32 -3.73
N LEU A 72 -3.78 11.65 -3.02
CA LEU A 72 -2.38 11.54 -3.44
C LEU A 72 -2.24 10.70 -4.70
N VAL A 73 -2.98 9.60 -4.82
CA VAL A 73 -3.01 8.76 -6.03
C VAL A 73 -3.58 9.54 -7.20
N ALA A 74 -4.69 10.24 -7.03
CA ALA A 74 -5.28 11.09 -8.07
C ALA A 74 -4.30 12.17 -8.54
N ASN A 75 -3.59 12.83 -7.62
CA ASN A 75 -2.57 13.81 -7.95
C ASN A 75 -1.40 13.20 -8.73
N ALA A 76 -0.96 12.02 -8.35
CA ALA A 76 0.13 11.32 -9.05
C ALA A 76 -0.27 10.90 -10.48
N ILE A 77 -1.51 10.46 -10.67
CA ILE A 77 -2.05 10.08 -11.99
C ILE A 77 -2.24 11.31 -12.88
N ASN A 78 -2.86 12.35 -12.36
CA ASN A 78 -3.25 13.53 -13.15
C ASN A 78 -2.16 14.61 -13.22
N GLY A 79 -1.12 14.51 -12.39
CA GLY A 79 -0.14 15.56 -12.19
C GLY A 79 -0.58 16.60 -11.15
N VAL A 80 0.39 17.23 -10.51
CA VAL A 80 0.17 18.29 -9.50
C VAL A 80 1.38 19.23 -9.45
N GLY A 81 1.12 20.53 -9.51
CA GLY A 81 2.22 21.51 -9.55
C GLY A 81 3.15 21.25 -10.72
N LEU A 82 4.44 21.11 -10.43
CA LEU A 82 5.47 20.80 -11.44
C LEU A 82 5.60 19.30 -11.75
N MET A 83 4.90 18.44 -11.00
CA MET A 83 4.86 17.01 -11.31
C MET A 83 3.91 16.76 -12.48
N PRO A 84 4.42 16.26 -13.62
CA PRO A 84 3.55 15.90 -14.74
C PRO A 84 2.68 14.66 -14.42
N PRO A 85 1.61 14.41 -15.19
CA PRO A 85 0.83 13.18 -15.06
C PRO A 85 1.74 11.94 -15.05
N LYS A 86 1.57 11.09 -14.03
CA LYS A 86 2.37 9.86 -13.81
C LYS A 86 3.89 10.10 -13.79
N GLY A 87 4.32 11.29 -13.40
CA GLY A 87 5.73 11.67 -13.46
C GLY A 87 6.33 11.65 -14.87
N GLY A 88 5.50 11.80 -15.91
CA GLY A 88 5.88 11.66 -17.31
C GLY A 88 5.98 10.20 -17.80
N LYS A 89 5.67 9.22 -16.96
CA LYS A 89 5.74 7.79 -17.27
C LYS A 89 4.37 7.26 -17.72
N THR A 90 3.93 7.66 -18.90
CA THR A 90 2.58 7.38 -19.44
C THR A 90 2.26 5.90 -19.63
N HIS A 91 3.29 5.04 -19.65
CA HIS A 91 3.13 3.58 -19.71
C HIS A 91 2.64 2.95 -18.41
N LEU A 92 2.78 3.65 -17.28
CA LEU A 92 2.32 3.12 -15.99
C LEU A 92 0.80 3.13 -15.90
N THR A 93 0.24 2.04 -15.42
CA THR A 93 -1.19 1.92 -15.12
C THR A 93 -1.55 2.69 -13.84
N ASP A 94 -2.83 2.98 -13.66
CA ASP A 94 -3.32 3.63 -12.44
C ASP A 94 -3.10 2.74 -11.19
N ALA A 95 -3.19 1.42 -11.36
CA ALA A 95 -2.88 0.46 -10.29
C ALA A 95 -1.40 0.51 -9.89
N GLU A 96 -0.49 0.64 -10.84
CA GLU A 96 0.93 0.82 -10.55
C GLU A 96 1.21 2.16 -9.87
N MET A 97 0.48 3.21 -10.24
CA MET A 97 0.57 4.50 -9.55
C MET A 97 0.09 4.41 -8.10
N ASP A 98 -0.98 3.65 -7.83
CA ASP A 98 -1.44 3.40 -6.45
C ASP A 98 -0.40 2.63 -5.63
N LEU A 99 0.25 1.62 -6.19
CA LEU A 99 1.35 0.90 -5.54
C LEU A 99 2.54 1.82 -5.25
N ALA A 100 2.92 2.67 -6.20
CA ALA A 100 3.99 3.65 -6.02
C ALA A 100 3.68 4.62 -4.87
N VAL A 101 2.48 5.18 -4.83
CA VAL A 101 2.04 6.05 -3.73
C VAL A 101 2.04 5.29 -2.40
N GLY A 102 1.59 4.04 -2.38
CA GLY A 102 1.67 3.17 -1.20
C GLY A 102 3.09 3.02 -0.66
N TYR A 103 4.06 2.85 -1.54
CA TYR A 103 5.47 2.83 -1.15
C TYR A 103 5.91 4.17 -0.54
N PHE A 104 5.62 5.31 -1.19
CA PHE A 104 5.96 6.62 -0.63
C PHE A 104 5.42 6.80 0.79
N LEU A 105 4.15 6.44 1.01
CA LEU A 105 3.52 6.54 2.32
C LEU A 105 4.16 5.62 3.36
N SER A 106 4.60 4.43 2.97
CA SER A 106 5.27 3.47 3.86
C SER A 106 6.64 3.95 4.33
N GLN A 107 7.28 4.85 3.58
CA GLN A 107 8.61 5.38 3.91
C GLN A 107 8.56 6.57 4.87
N VAL A 108 7.42 7.20 5.06
CA VAL A 108 7.28 8.35 5.96
C VAL A 108 7.14 7.86 7.40
N LYS A 109 8.06 8.27 8.26
CA LYS A 109 8.10 7.88 9.69
C LYS A 109 8.06 9.12 10.57
#